data_34e3cb6924f73b0cd6da129138cfc5eb
#
_entry.id   34e3cb6924f73b0cd6da129138cfc5eb
#
_cell.length_a   1.000
_cell.length_b   1.000
_cell.length_c   1.000
_cell.angle_alpha   90.00
_cell.angle_beta   90.00
_cell.angle_gamma   90.00
#
_symmetry.space_group_name_H-M   'P 1'
#
loop_
_entity.id
_entity.type
_entity.pdbx_description
1 polymer ?
#
loop_
_entity_poly.entity_id
_entity_poly.type
_entity_poly.pdbx_seq_one_letter_code
_entity_poly.pdbx_strand_id
1 'polypeptide(L)'
;MTEINVKGPIVNNSEEWIYNFFGEDCTSAHRIASELKNANGDDVTVNINSGGGDMFTASEIFQLLNNYEGNVTIKIVGIAASAASVIACAGYSEIAPTALMMIHNVSSGLYGDNRDHQHEAEVLKKCNKSI
;
A
#
# COMPACT_ATOMS: atom_id res chain seq x y z
N MET A 1 -11.20 -17.54 -8.97
CA MET A 1 -10.25 -16.73 -8.21
C MET A 1 -10.40 -15.25 -8.56
N THR A 2 -10.45 -14.41 -7.57
CA THR A 2 -10.60 -12.96 -7.75
C THR A 2 -9.23 -12.31 -7.81
N GLU A 3 -9.03 -11.41 -8.75
CA GLU A 3 -7.82 -10.61 -8.86
C GLU A 3 -8.08 -9.18 -8.38
N ILE A 4 -7.16 -8.67 -7.58
CA ILE A 4 -7.18 -7.31 -7.07
C ILE A 4 -5.87 -6.63 -7.50
N ASN A 5 -5.98 -5.43 -8.04
CA ASN A 5 -4.82 -4.69 -8.51
C ASN A 5 -4.45 -3.57 -7.55
N VAL A 6 -3.18 -3.50 -7.18
CA VAL A 6 -2.58 -2.37 -6.47
C VAL A 6 -1.66 -1.66 -7.45
N LYS A 7 -2.17 -0.61 -8.07
CA LYS A 7 -1.49 0.15 -9.12
C LYS A 7 -1.50 1.65 -8.80
N GLY A 8 -0.49 2.34 -9.30
CA GLY A 8 -0.36 3.78 -9.11
C GLY A 8 -0.08 4.16 -7.66
N PRO A 9 -0.21 5.45 -7.31
CA PRO A 9 0.01 5.90 -5.94
C PRO A 9 -1.00 5.29 -4.97
N ILE A 10 -0.54 5.02 -3.74
CA ILE A 10 -1.39 4.65 -2.63
C ILE A 10 -1.87 5.95 -1.99
N VAL A 11 -3.18 6.17 -1.99
CA VAL A 11 -3.79 7.45 -1.62
C VAL A 11 -4.87 7.29 -0.57
N ASN A 12 -5.15 8.36 0.18
CA ASN A 12 -6.29 8.41 1.09
C ASN A 12 -7.61 8.25 0.31
N ASN A 13 -8.63 7.75 0.97
CA ASN A 13 -9.99 7.66 0.39
C ASN A 13 -10.50 9.02 -0.11
N SER A 14 -10.17 10.10 0.59
CA SER A 14 -10.60 11.46 0.26
C SER A 14 -9.94 12.01 -1.01
N GLU A 15 -8.85 11.45 -1.46
CA GLU A 15 -8.12 11.90 -2.65
C GLU A 15 -8.41 11.06 -3.89
N GLU A 16 -9.03 9.91 -3.73
CA GLU A 16 -9.30 8.96 -4.82
C GLU A 16 -10.05 9.61 -5.98
N TRP A 17 -11.01 10.48 -5.71
CA TRP A 17 -11.82 11.15 -6.71
C TRP A 17 -11.00 12.00 -7.69
N ILE A 18 -9.87 12.58 -7.21
CA ILE A 18 -8.99 13.41 -8.03
C ILE A 18 -8.35 12.55 -9.12
N TYR A 19 -7.83 11.39 -8.74
CA TYR A 19 -7.21 10.45 -9.69
C TYR A 19 -8.23 9.91 -10.68
N ASN A 20 -9.41 9.55 -10.19
CA ASN A 20 -10.48 9.08 -11.06
C ASN A 20 -10.93 10.16 -12.05
N PHE A 21 -10.97 11.42 -11.63
CA PHE A 21 -11.33 12.54 -12.51
C PHE A 21 -10.34 12.68 -13.67
N PHE A 22 -9.04 12.52 -13.42
CA PHE A 22 -8.01 12.62 -14.44
C PHE A 22 -7.73 11.30 -15.16
N GLY A 23 -8.44 10.23 -14.84
CA GLY A 23 -8.22 8.92 -15.46
C GLY A 23 -6.90 8.26 -15.06
N GLU A 24 -6.35 8.62 -13.91
CA GLU A 24 -5.10 8.09 -13.39
C GLU A 24 -5.33 6.92 -12.44
N ASP A 25 -4.45 5.93 -12.50
CA ASP A 25 -4.51 4.80 -11.56
C ASP A 25 -4.12 5.25 -10.14
N CYS A 26 -4.85 4.75 -9.15
CA CYS A 26 -4.49 4.88 -7.74
C CYS A 26 -5.06 3.72 -6.95
N THR A 27 -4.63 3.57 -5.72
CA THR A 27 -5.12 2.55 -4.81
C THR A 27 -5.50 3.18 -3.48
N SER A 28 -6.74 2.98 -3.06
CA SER A 28 -7.27 3.41 -1.76
C SER A 28 -7.66 2.21 -0.91
N ALA A 29 -7.67 2.37 0.41
CA ALA A 29 -8.12 1.32 1.32
C ALA A 29 -9.61 0.99 1.11
N HIS A 30 -10.42 2.00 0.82
CA HIS A 30 -11.84 1.82 0.54
C HIS A 30 -12.08 0.89 -0.65
N ARG A 31 -11.34 1.08 -1.74
CA ARG A 31 -11.45 0.22 -2.92
C ARG A 31 -11.05 -1.22 -2.61
N ILE A 32 -9.94 -1.42 -1.92
CA ILE A 32 -9.49 -2.77 -1.54
C ILE A 32 -10.50 -3.46 -0.63
N ALA A 33 -11.03 -2.75 0.37
CA ALA A 33 -12.07 -3.29 1.25
C ALA A 33 -13.31 -3.74 0.47
N SER A 34 -13.73 -2.92 -0.48
CA SER A 34 -14.88 -3.22 -1.35
C SER A 34 -14.64 -4.46 -2.22
N GLU A 35 -13.46 -4.57 -2.82
CA GLU A 35 -13.09 -5.72 -3.65
C GLU A 35 -12.99 -7.01 -2.83
N LEU A 36 -12.45 -6.95 -1.61
CA LEU A 36 -12.41 -8.10 -0.70
C LEU A 36 -13.79 -8.54 -0.27
N LYS A 37 -14.69 -7.59 0.00
CA LYS A 37 -16.07 -7.88 0.34
C LYS A 37 -16.78 -8.60 -0.82
N ASN A 38 -16.54 -8.15 -2.05
CA ASN A 38 -17.12 -8.78 -3.24
C ASN A 38 -16.55 -10.18 -3.50
N ALA A 39 -15.30 -10.43 -3.10
CA ALA A 39 -14.70 -11.76 -3.20
C ALA A 39 -15.31 -12.77 -2.22
N ASN A 40 -15.92 -12.29 -1.15
CA ASN A 40 -16.76 -13.08 -0.22
C ASN A 40 -16.10 -14.37 0.29
N GLY A 41 -14.84 -14.30 0.68
CA GLY A 41 -14.09 -15.44 1.23
C GLY A 41 -13.38 -16.32 0.20
N ASP A 42 -13.59 -16.09 -1.09
CA ASP A 42 -12.84 -16.78 -2.15
C ASP A 42 -11.37 -16.39 -2.12
N ASP A 43 -10.51 -17.27 -2.61
CA ASP A 43 -9.08 -16.97 -2.74
C ASP A 43 -8.87 -15.75 -3.65
N VAL A 44 -7.95 -14.89 -3.27
CA VAL A 44 -7.63 -13.67 -4.02
C VAL A 44 -6.16 -13.64 -4.40
N THR A 45 -5.90 -13.08 -5.59
CA THR A 45 -4.54 -12.74 -6.04
C THR A 45 -4.43 -11.23 -6.11
N VAL A 46 -3.44 -10.67 -5.41
CA VAL A 46 -3.18 -9.23 -5.41
C VAL A 46 -1.96 -8.95 -6.29
N ASN A 47 -2.19 -8.29 -7.40
CA ASN A 47 -1.12 -7.89 -8.32
C ASN A 47 -0.63 -6.50 -7.97
N ILE A 48 0.65 -6.35 -7.66
CA ILE A 48 1.25 -5.08 -7.24
C ILE A 48 2.15 -4.51 -8.32
N ASN A 49 1.86 -3.28 -8.71
CA ASN A 49 2.74 -2.44 -9.52
C ASN A 49 2.56 -1.00 -9.04
N SER A 50 3.26 -0.65 -7.95
CA SER A 50 3.09 0.63 -7.28
C SER A 50 4.41 1.13 -6.72
N GLY A 51 4.68 2.40 -6.91
CA GLY A 51 5.82 3.09 -6.31
C GLY A 51 5.61 3.50 -4.86
N GLY A 52 4.44 3.22 -4.29
CA GLY A 52 4.10 3.56 -2.91
C GLY A 52 3.19 4.77 -2.79
N GLY A 53 3.25 5.43 -1.66
CA GLY A 53 2.43 6.59 -1.35
C GLY A 53 2.19 6.72 0.14
N ASP A 54 0.94 6.89 0.56
CA ASP A 54 0.58 7.06 1.96
C ASP A 54 0.81 5.79 2.77
N MET A 55 1.68 5.89 3.77
CA MET A 55 2.07 4.76 4.62
C MET A 55 0.91 4.25 5.49
N PHE A 56 0.07 5.15 6.01
CA PHE A 56 -1.04 4.75 6.87
C PHE A 56 -2.12 4.01 6.08
N THR A 57 -2.36 4.43 4.86
CA THR A 57 -3.25 3.72 3.93
C THR A 57 -2.69 2.34 3.60
N ALA A 58 -1.39 2.23 3.36
CA ALA A 58 -0.75 0.94 3.11
C ALA A 58 -0.86 0.00 4.32
N SER A 59 -0.70 0.53 5.52
CA SER A 59 -0.89 -0.23 6.76
C SER A 59 -2.31 -0.76 6.90
N GLU A 60 -3.30 0.07 6.58
CA GLU A 60 -4.71 -0.34 6.58
C GLU A 60 -4.97 -1.45 5.57
N ILE A 61 -4.44 -1.30 4.35
CA ILE A 61 -4.56 -2.32 3.30
C ILE A 61 -3.90 -3.62 3.74
N PHE A 62 -2.71 -3.55 4.34
CA PHE A 62 -2.04 -4.72 4.91
C PHE A 62 -2.96 -5.46 5.88
N GLN A 63 -3.61 -4.74 6.81
CA GLN A 63 -4.52 -5.35 7.77
C GLN A 63 -5.76 -5.94 7.11
N LEU A 64 -6.32 -5.27 6.12
CA LEU A 64 -7.46 -5.79 5.37
C LEU A 64 -7.13 -7.14 4.72
N LEU A 65 -5.97 -7.23 4.09
CA LEU A 65 -5.52 -8.46 3.45
C LEU A 65 -5.16 -9.54 4.46
N ASN A 66 -4.46 -9.16 5.53
CA ASN A 66 -4.02 -10.11 6.55
C ASN A 66 -5.19 -10.72 7.33
N ASN A 67 -6.27 -9.98 7.49
CA ASN A 67 -7.48 -10.43 8.20
C ASN A 67 -8.53 -11.06 7.27
N TYR A 68 -8.27 -11.10 5.97
CA TYR A 68 -9.21 -11.67 5.01
C TYR A 68 -9.35 -13.19 5.22
N GLU A 69 -10.56 -13.72 5.11
CA GLU A 69 -10.86 -15.12 5.41
C GLU A 69 -10.32 -16.10 4.38
N GLY A 70 -10.24 -15.70 3.11
CA GLY A 70 -9.70 -16.52 2.04
C GLY A 70 -8.17 -16.47 2.00
N ASN A 71 -7.58 -17.28 1.12
CA ASN A 71 -6.14 -17.24 0.89
C ASN A 71 -5.77 -16.01 0.05
N VAL A 72 -4.70 -15.35 0.44
CA VAL A 72 -4.17 -14.18 -0.26
C VAL A 72 -2.81 -14.53 -0.86
N THR A 73 -2.70 -14.44 -2.18
CA THR A 73 -1.44 -14.56 -2.90
C THR A 73 -1.07 -13.20 -3.45
N ILE A 74 0.13 -12.73 -3.12
CA ILE A 74 0.65 -11.45 -3.62
C ILE A 74 1.57 -11.72 -4.80
N LYS A 75 1.38 -10.99 -5.90
CA LYS A 75 2.27 -11.05 -7.06
C LYS A 75 2.83 -9.67 -7.36
N ILE A 76 4.13 -9.50 -7.22
CA ILE A 76 4.80 -8.27 -7.62
C ILE A 76 5.09 -8.37 -9.11
N VAL A 77 4.30 -7.66 -9.91
CA VAL A 77 4.33 -7.77 -11.38
C VAL A 77 5.17 -6.68 -12.06
N GLY A 78 5.44 -5.59 -11.35
CA GLY A 78 6.30 -4.50 -11.83
C GLY A 78 7.22 -4.04 -10.71
N ILE A 79 6.71 -3.20 -9.83
CA ILE A 79 7.44 -2.72 -8.66
C ILE A 79 6.54 -2.74 -7.43
N ALA A 80 7.13 -3.04 -6.29
CA ALA A 80 6.53 -2.80 -4.98
C ALA A 80 7.52 -2.00 -4.15
N ALA A 81 7.38 -0.68 -4.18
CA ALA A 81 8.32 0.23 -3.53
C ALA A 81 7.66 0.97 -2.38
N SER A 82 8.46 1.32 -1.36
CA SER A 82 8.03 2.15 -0.24
C SER A 82 6.78 1.54 0.44
N ALA A 83 5.70 2.31 0.57
CA ALA A 83 4.43 1.85 1.16
C ALA A 83 3.87 0.59 0.50
N ALA A 84 4.05 0.42 -0.82
CA ALA A 84 3.61 -0.78 -1.52
C ALA A 84 4.38 -2.04 -1.08
N SER A 85 5.61 -1.92 -0.61
CA SER A 85 6.37 -3.04 -0.08
C SER A 85 5.75 -3.60 1.21
N VAL A 86 5.11 -2.77 2.00
CA VAL A 86 4.37 -3.19 3.19
C VAL A 86 3.18 -4.08 2.79
N ILE A 87 2.44 -3.67 1.78
CA ILE A 87 1.31 -4.45 1.25
C ILE A 87 1.79 -5.81 0.74
N ALA A 88 2.96 -5.85 0.10
CA ALA A 88 3.54 -7.09 -0.42
C ALA A 88 3.82 -8.14 0.66
N CYS A 89 3.89 -7.73 1.93
CA CYS A 89 4.11 -8.64 3.06
C CYS A 89 2.82 -9.21 3.66
N ALA A 90 1.66 -8.90 3.10
CA ALA A 90 0.36 -9.28 3.68
C ALA A 90 -0.06 -10.74 3.43
N GLY A 91 0.68 -11.48 2.63
CA GLY A 91 0.37 -12.87 2.31
C GLY A 91 1.57 -13.58 1.68
N TYR A 92 1.33 -14.76 1.14
CA TYR A 92 2.35 -15.43 0.34
C TYR A 92 2.68 -14.59 -0.89
N SER A 93 3.96 -14.27 -1.06
CA SER A 93 4.40 -13.34 -2.09
C SER A 93 5.30 -13.99 -3.13
N GLU A 94 5.04 -13.66 -4.38
CA GLU A 94 5.87 -14.04 -5.53
C GLU A 94 6.33 -12.78 -6.24
N ILE A 95 7.55 -12.78 -6.75
CA ILE A 95 8.08 -11.68 -7.53
C ILE A 95 8.34 -12.14 -8.96
N ALA A 96 7.83 -11.40 -9.95
CA ALA A 96 8.08 -11.69 -11.35
C ALA A 96 9.57 -11.50 -11.70
N PRO A 97 10.12 -12.25 -12.69
CA PRO A 97 11.55 -12.18 -12.99
C PRO A 97 12.11 -10.79 -13.29
N THR A 98 11.29 -9.90 -13.84
CA THR A 98 11.68 -8.53 -14.18
C THR A 98 11.18 -7.49 -13.19
N ALA A 99 10.51 -7.92 -12.12
CA ALA A 99 9.95 -7.03 -11.12
C ALA A 99 10.97 -6.69 -10.04
N LEU A 100 10.70 -5.62 -9.30
CA LEU A 100 11.55 -5.13 -8.21
C LEU A 100 10.72 -4.90 -6.96
N MET A 101 11.37 -5.11 -5.82
CA MET A 101 10.85 -4.69 -4.52
C MET A 101 11.86 -3.77 -3.87
N MET A 102 11.41 -2.60 -3.39
CA MET A 102 12.28 -1.60 -2.78
C MET A 102 11.73 -1.17 -1.43
N ILE A 103 12.57 -1.28 -0.42
CA ILE A 103 12.26 -0.91 0.96
C ILE A 103 13.17 0.25 1.36
N HIS A 104 12.60 1.28 1.99
CA HIS A 104 13.35 2.38 2.54
C HIS A 104 12.65 2.94 3.78
N ASN A 105 13.37 3.76 4.55
CA ASN A 105 12.80 4.43 5.71
C ASN A 105 11.67 5.39 5.28
N VAL A 106 10.71 5.57 6.17
CA VAL A 106 9.62 6.53 5.96
C VAL A 106 10.19 7.94 5.87
N SER A 107 9.67 8.71 4.94
CA SER A 107 10.07 10.10 4.74
C SER A 107 8.87 11.04 4.75
N SER A 108 9.10 12.28 5.08
CA SER A 108 8.09 13.33 5.03
C SER A 108 8.74 14.67 4.71
N GLY A 109 7.91 15.67 4.40
CA GLY A 109 8.33 17.05 4.25
C GLY A 109 7.78 17.90 5.38
N LEU A 110 8.59 18.83 5.88
CA LEU A 110 8.20 19.72 6.96
C LEU A 110 8.79 21.13 6.76
N TYR A 111 7.97 22.13 6.99
CA TYR A 111 8.36 23.53 7.08
C TYR A 111 8.10 24.03 8.50
N GLY A 112 9.16 24.40 9.24
CA GLY A 112 9.03 24.84 10.63
C GLY A 112 10.38 25.15 11.28
N ASP A 113 10.38 25.32 12.60
CA ASP A 113 11.59 25.58 13.38
C ASP A 113 12.30 24.28 13.83
N ASN A 114 13.37 24.40 14.61
CA ASN A 114 14.15 23.26 15.07
C ASN A 114 13.34 22.29 15.94
N ARG A 115 12.37 22.79 16.70
CA ARG A 115 11.51 21.93 17.54
C ARG A 115 10.53 21.14 16.69
N ASP A 116 9.99 21.77 15.64
CA ASP A 116 9.10 21.09 14.69
C ASP A 116 9.86 19.97 13.96
N HIS A 117 11.09 20.24 13.52
CA HIS A 117 11.92 19.23 12.87
C HIS A 117 12.30 18.08 13.81
N GLN A 118 12.61 18.39 15.07
CA GLN A 118 12.89 17.36 16.07
C GLN A 118 11.69 16.46 16.33
N HIS A 119 10.53 17.06 16.47
CA HIS A 119 9.27 16.31 16.65
C HIS A 119 9.00 15.38 15.46
N GLU A 120 9.13 15.91 14.25
CA GLU A 120 8.92 15.13 13.02
C GLU A 120 9.94 13.97 12.92
N ALA A 121 11.19 14.21 13.30
CA ALA A 121 12.20 13.16 13.32
C ALA A 121 11.82 12.01 14.27
N GLU A 122 11.26 12.32 15.42
CA GLU A 122 10.77 11.30 16.36
C GLU A 122 9.56 10.53 15.81
N VAL A 123 8.64 11.22 15.13
CA VAL A 123 7.51 10.58 14.46
C VAL A 123 8.01 9.61 13.39
N LEU A 124 8.96 10.01 12.55
CA LEU A 124 9.54 9.17 11.51
C LEU A 124 10.23 7.93 12.09
N LYS A 125 10.94 8.06 13.19
CA LYS A 125 11.55 6.92 13.90
C LYS A 125 10.50 5.91 14.34
N LYS A 126 9.38 6.38 14.89
CA LYS A 126 8.27 5.51 15.30
C LYS A 126 7.66 4.81 14.11
N CYS A 127 7.47 5.52 13.00
CA CYS A 127 6.96 4.94 11.76
C CYS A 127 7.89 3.85 11.22
N ASN A 128 9.21 4.11 11.22
CA ASN A 128 10.19 3.12 10.76
C ASN A 128 10.17 1.83 11.59
N LYS A 129 9.90 1.93 12.89
CA LYS A 129 9.80 0.76 13.76
C LYS A 129 8.54 -0.06 13.51
N SER A 130 7.47 0.56 12.99
CA SER A 130 6.19 -0.11 12.78
C SER A 130 6.13 -0.91 11.49
N ILE A 131 7.03 -0.68 10.56
CA ILE A 131 7.02 -1.34 9.24
C ILE A 131 8.13 -2.42 9.05
#